data_e05ff8b1a2993231a651c18f72389114
#
_entry.id   e05ff8b1a2993231a651c18f72389114
#
_cell.length_a   1.000
_cell.length_b   1.000
_cell.length_c   1.000
_cell.angle_alpha   90.00
_cell.angle_beta   90.00
_cell.angle_gamma   90.00
#
_symmetry.space_group_name_H-M   'P 1'
#
loop_
_entity.id
_entity.type
_entity.pdbx_description
1 polymer ?
#
loop_
_entity_poly.entity_id
_entity_poly.type
_entity_poly.pdbx_seq_one_letter_code
_entity_poly.pdbx_strand_id
1 'polypeptide(L)'
;KVINDTFGIEQALMSTIHASTSKQKTVDGRGGSDWRTGRSVFNNIIPSSTGAAKAVGKVIPALKGKMTGMSFRVPTADVSVVDLTARLKKPATYAEICDAIHAASEGSLKGILAYTRDQIVSQDLVGNPHPSIFDETAGIMLDDNFVKLISWYDNEWGYSNMVVRLVEHMANIDK
;
A
#
# COMPACT_ATOMS: atom_id res chain seq x y z
N LYS A 1 -7.20 6.74 -2.41
CA LYS A 1 -8.28 7.75 -2.24
C LYS A 1 -7.94 9.04 -2.97
N VAL A 2 -6.77 9.64 -2.74
CA VAL A 2 -6.35 10.90 -3.39
C VAL A 2 -6.41 10.76 -4.91
N ILE A 3 -5.81 9.71 -5.45
CA ILE A 3 -5.78 9.47 -6.91
C ILE A 3 -7.18 9.32 -7.48
N ASN A 4 -8.03 8.52 -6.83
CA ASN A 4 -9.39 8.33 -7.31
C ASN A 4 -10.23 9.62 -7.23
N ASP A 5 -10.11 10.39 -6.17
CA ASP A 5 -10.92 11.59 -5.95
C ASP A 5 -10.50 12.74 -6.87
N THR A 6 -9.20 12.84 -7.19
CA THR A 6 -8.66 13.93 -8.01
C THR A 6 -8.72 13.62 -9.52
N PHE A 7 -8.22 12.45 -9.91
CA PHE A 7 -8.03 12.07 -11.32
C PHE A 7 -9.01 10.98 -11.78
N GLY A 8 -9.63 10.26 -10.83
CA GLY A 8 -10.44 9.08 -11.11
C GLY A 8 -9.59 7.89 -11.57
N ILE A 9 -9.89 6.72 -11.05
CA ILE A 9 -9.27 5.47 -11.49
C ILE A 9 -10.23 4.74 -12.41
N GLU A 10 -9.79 4.43 -13.61
CA GLU A 10 -10.51 3.58 -14.56
C GLU A 10 -10.28 2.11 -14.23
N GLN A 11 -9.02 1.71 -14.15
CA GLN A 11 -8.56 0.37 -13.79
C GLN A 11 -7.24 0.45 -13.02
N ALA A 12 -7.03 -0.49 -12.13
CA ALA A 12 -5.75 -0.58 -11.41
C ALA A 12 -5.40 -2.01 -11.03
N LEU A 13 -4.10 -2.28 -11.02
CA LEU A 13 -3.50 -3.47 -10.43
C LEU A 13 -2.56 -3.04 -9.29
N MET A 14 -2.66 -3.73 -8.17
CA MET A 14 -1.82 -3.46 -7.02
C MET A 14 -0.98 -4.70 -6.71
N SER A 15 0.31 -4.51 -6.59
CA SER A 15 1.20 -5.50 -5.98
C SER A 15 1.73 -4.95 -4.67
N THR A 16 1.76 -5.78 -3.64
CA THR A 16 2.53 -5.41 -2.45
C THR A 16 3.74 -6.34 -2.31
N ILE A 17 4.91 -5.76 -2.25
CA ILE A 17 6.14 -6.44 -1.88
C ILE A 17 6.18 -6.36 -0.35
N HIS A 18 5.89 -7.48 0.28
CA HIS A 18 5.49 -7.51 1.68
C HIS A 18 6.52 -8.26 2.53
N ALA A 19 6.85 -7.66 3.66
CA ALA A 19 7.67 -8.31 4.68
C ALA A 19 7.09 -9.66 5.10
N SER A 20 7.92 -10.53 5.62
CA SER A 20 7.51 -11.80 6.21
C SER A 20 6.65 -11.57 7.45
N THR A 21 5.65 -12.42 7.65
CA THR A 21 4.80 -12.38 8.84
C THR A 21 4.70 -13.78 9.43
N SER A 22 4.04 -13.93 10.58
CA SER A 22 3.83 -15.23 11.24
C SER A 22 3.18 -16.29 10.34
N LYS A 23 2.57 -15.89 9.24
CA LYS A 23 1.98 -16.80 8.26
C LYS A 23 3.02 -17.55 7.41
N GLN A 24 4.19 -16.96 7.18
CA GLN A 24 5.26 -17.58 6.41
C GLN A 24 6.00 -18.59 7.26
N LYS A 25 6.45 -19.67 6.62
CA LYS A 25 7.28 -20.69 7.26
C LYS A 25 8.73 -20.25 7.36
N THR A 26 9.41 -20.65 8.41
CA THR A 26 10.87 -20.47 8.57
C THR A 26 11.65 -21.56 7.83
N VAL A 27 11.10 -22.77 7.77
CA VAL A 27 11.61 -23.91 6.99
C VAL A 27 10.52 -24.49 6.12
N ASP A 28 10.87 -25.18 5.04
CA ASP A 28 9.92 -25.83 4.16
C ASP A 28 9.05 -26.85 4.92
N GLY A 29 7.76 -26.84 4.67
CA GLY A 29 6.78 -27.70 5.32
C GLY A 29 5.50 -27.82 4.49
N ARG A 30 4.49 -28.43 5.06
CA ARG A 30 3.21 -28.61 4.36
C ARG A 30 2.51 -27.26 4.11
N GLY A 31 2.10 -27.00 2.89
CA GLY A 31 1.38 -25.79 2.46
C GLY A 31 -0.14 -25.97 2.33
N GLY A 32 -0.66 -27.16 2.58
CA GLY A 32 -2.07 -27.44 2.32
C GLY A 32 -2.36 -27.45 0.81
N SER A 33 -3.45 -26.79 0.42
CA SER A 33 -3.83 -26.65 -1.00
C SER A 33 -2.97 -25.61 -1.76
N ASP A 34 -2.36 -24.67 -1.06
CA ASP A 34 -1.40 -23.71 -1.63
C ASP A 34 0.02 -24.10 -1.23
N TRP A 35 0.71 -24.76 -2.13
CA TRP A 35 2.08 -25.22 -1.88
C TRP A 35 3.06 -24.09 -1.60
N ARG A 36 2.83 -22.89 -2.15
CA ARG A 36 3.67 -21.71 -1.88
C ARG A 36 3.66 -21.32 -0.40
N THR A 37 2.53 -21.48 0.28
CA THR A 37 2.41 -21.19 1.72
C THR A 37 3.28 -22.12 2.58
N GLY A 38 3.64 -23.31 2.08
CA GLY A 38 4.52 -24.25 2.76
C GLY A 38 6.00 -23.96 2.61
N ARG A 39 6.39 -23.04 1.74
CA ARG A 39 7.82 -22.73 1.50
C ARG A 39 8.37 -21.76 2.53
N SER A 40 9.64 -21.96 2.85
CA SER A 40 10.40 -21.05 3.70
C SER A 40 10.45 -19.64 3.07
N VAL A 41 10.24 -18.60 3.88
CA VAL A 41 10.40 -17.22 3.41
C VAL A 41 11.86 -16.85 3.20
N PHE A 42 12.79 -17.48 3.92
CA PHE A 42 14.20 -17.24 3.75
C PHE A 42 14.66 -17.68 2.35
N ASN A 43 15.34 -16.80 1.65
CA ASN A 43 15.86 -17.00 0.30
C ASN A 43 14.79 -17.26 -0.78
N ASN A 44 13.52 -16.92 -0.54
CA ASN A 44 12.46 -17.05 -1.51
C ASN A 44 11.68 -15.75 -1.72
N ILE A 45 11.18 -15.54 -2.94
CA ILE A 45 10.12 -14.60 -3.26
C ILE A 45 8.85 -15.43 -3.47
N ILE A 46 7.83 -15.22 -2.61
CA ILE A 46 6.64 -16.07 -2.57
C ILE A 46 5.42 -15.28 -3.05
N PRO A 47 4.91 -15.52 -4.27
CA PRO A 47 3.63 -14.97 -4.71
C PRO A 47 2.50 -15.46 -3.81
N SER A 48 1.62 -14.55 -3.41
CA SER A 48 0.50 -14.83 -2.50
C SER A 48 -0.71 -13.97 -2.87
N SER A 49 -1.89 -14.47 -2.59
CA SER A 49 -3.10 -13.66 -2.70
C SER A 49 -3.15 -12.61 -1.59
N THR A 50 -3.82 -11.49 -1.86
CA THR A 50 -4.13 -10.47 -0.86
C THR A 50 -5.60 -10.08 -0.91
N GLY A 51 -6.20 -9.86 0.25
CA GLY A 51 -7.55 -9.29 0.37
C GLY A 51 -7.58 -7.77 0.27
N ALA A 52 -6.44 -7.09 0.30
CA ALA A 52 -6.34 -5.64 0.39
C ALA A 52 -7.07 -4.92 -0.77
N ALA A 53 -6.84 -5.34 -2.00
CA ALA A 53 -7.51 -4.72 -3.15
C ALA A 53 -9.05 -4.89 -3.15
N LYS A 54 -9.54 -6.02 -2.63
CA LYS A 54 -10.98 -6.23 -2.44
C LYS A 54 -11.53 -5.36 -1.31
N ALA A 55 -10.75 -5.14 -0.26
CA ALA A 55 -11.13 -4.26 0.85
C ALA A 55 -11.25 -2.79 0.40
N VAL A 56 -10.37 -2.32 -0.49
CA VAL A 56 -10.47 -0.97 -1.08
C VAL A 56 -11.85 -0.74 -1.72
N GLY A 57 -12.37 -1.70 -2.48
CA GLY A 57 -13.70 -1.59 -3.10
C GLY A 57 -14.88 -1.58 -2.10
N LYS A 58 -14.65 -1.96 -0.83
CA LYS A 58 -15.65 -1.83 0.24
C LYS A 58 -15.66 -0.43 0.84
N VAL A 59 -14.48 0.17 1.03
CA VAL A 59 -14.34 1.51 1.66
C VAL A 59 -14.42 2.65 0.63
N ILE A 60 -14.10 2.37 -0.64
CA ILE A 60 -14.25 3.29 -1.77
C ILE A 60 -15.14 2.60 -2.83
N PRO A 61 -16.48 2.66 -2.72
CA PRO A 61 -17.38 1.93 -3.61
C PRO A 61 -17.18 2.22 -5.10
N ALA A 62 -16.70 3.42 -5.45
CA ALA A 62 -16.36 3.81 -6.81
C ALA A 62 -15.28 2.94 -7.47
N LEU A 63 -14.48 2.24 -6.67
CA LEU A 63 -13.41 1.33 -7.12
C LEU A 63 -13.82 -0.14 -7.16
N LYS A 64 -15.06 -0.46 -6.80
CA LYS A 64 -15.55 -1.85 -6.84
C LYS A 64 -15.50 -2.40 -8.26
N GLY A 65 -14.77 -3.51 -8.45
CA GLY A 65 -14.59 -4.17 -9.74
C GLY A 65 -13.55 -3.51 -10.67
N LYS A 66 -12.96 -2.39 -10.27
CA LYS A 66 -11.94 -1.68 -11.06
C LYS A 66 -10.51 -1.96 -10.61
N MET A 67 -10.35 -2.59 -9.46
CA MET A 67 -9.05 -2.84 -8.85
C MET A 67 -8.97 -4.25 -8.29
N THR A 68 -7.84 -4.89 -8.53
CA THR A 68 -7.45 -6.14 -7.88
C THR A 68 -5.95 -6.13 -7.59
N GLY A 69 -5.46 -7.15 -6.90
CA GLY A 69 -4.03 -7.20 -6.58
C GLY A 69 -3.57 -8.51 -5.98
N MET A 70 -2.27 -8.59 -5.81
CA MET A 70 -1.56 -9.71 -5.23
C MET A 70 -0.42 -9.24 -4.33
N SER A 71 0.22 -10.15 -3.64
CA SER A 71 1.41 -9.86 -2.85
C SER A 71 2.57 -10.76 -3.23
N PHE A 72 3.79 -10.25 -3.04
CA PHE A 72 5.02 -11.03 -3.03
C PHE A 72 5.59 -10.96 -1.62
N ARG A 73 5.71 -12.12 -0.94
CA ARG A 73 6.41 -12.19 0.34
C ARG A 73 7.90 -12.29 0.10
N VAL A 74 8.66 -11.46 0.79
CA VAL A 74 10.11 -11.37 0.67
C VAL A 74 10.76 -11.56 2.04
N PRO A 75 12.04 -11.96 2.11
CA PRO A 75 12.75 -12.21 3.36
C PRO A 75 13.20 -10.90 4.05
N THR A 76 12.26 -9.99 4.23
CA THR A 76 12.42 -8.73 4.98
C THR A 76 11.63 -8.85 6.27
N ALA A 77 12.23 -8.42 7.39
CA ALA A 77 11.61 -8.59 8.70
C ALA A 77 10.39 -7.69 8.88
N ASP A 78 10.45 -6.46 8.40
CA ASP A 78 9.42 -5.45 8.54
C ASP A 78 9.45 -4.47 7.38
N VAL A 79 8.44 -3.62 7.28
CA VAL A 79 8.17 -2.62 6.24
C VAL A 79 7.90 -3.25 4.87
N SER A 80 6.79 -2.87 4.31
CA SER A 80 6.27 -3.33 3.03
C SER A 80 6.04 -2.15 2.09
N VAL A 81 5.94 -2.44 0.80
CA VAL A 81 5.68 -1.42 -0.22
C VAL A 81 4.52 -1.82 -1.12
N VAL A 82 3.67 -0.87 -1.42
CA VAL A 82 2.63 -0.97 -2.46
C VAL A 82 3.18 -0.42 -3.76
N ASP A 83 3.08 -1.23 -4.80
CA ASP A 83 3.21 -0.86 -6.22
C ASP A 83 1.79 -0.80 -6.80
N LEU A 84 1.31 0.42 -7.05
CA LEU A 84 0.01 0.65 -7.66
C LEU A 84 0.18 1.09 -9.11
N THR A 85 -0.20 0.24 -10.03
CA THR A 85 -0.30 0.59 -11.46
C THR A 85 -1.74 0.93 -11.79
N ALA A 86 -1.99 2.16 -12.23
CA ALA A 86 -3.34 2.68 -12.46
C ALA A 86 -3.47 3.38 -13.81
N ARG A 87 -4.63 3.16 -14.45
CA ARG A 87 -5.11 3.98 -15.57
C ARG A 87 -6.06 5.03 -15.01
N LEU A 88 -5.72 6.27 -15.27
CA LEU A 88 -6.48 7.44 -14.83
C LEU A 88 -7.59 7.78 -15.84
N LYS A 89 -8.68 8.35 -15.35
CA LYS A 89 -9.77 8.88 -16.20
C LYS A 89 -9.44 10.26 -16.75
N LYS A 90 -8.77 11.08 -15.95
CA LYS A 90 -8.33 12.42 -16.31
C LYS A 90 -6.82 12.36 -16.56
N PRO A 91 -6.34 12.83 -17.72
CA PRO A 91 -4.92 12.99 -17.94
C PRO A 91 -4.29 13.88 -16.87
N ALA A 92 -3.07 13.56 -16.50
CA ALA A 92 -2.29 14.35 -15.56
C ALA A 92 -0.80 14.13 -15.80
N THR A 93 0.01 15.10 -15.44
CA THR A 93 1.46 14.94 -15.34
C THR A 93 1.82 14.26 -14.02
N TYR A 94 2.99 13.65 -13.93
CA TYR A 94 3.48 13.08 -12.68
C TYR A 94 3.60 14.13 -11.57
N ALA A 95 4.03 15.37 -11.94
CA ALA A 95 4.10 16.48 -10.99
C ALA A 95 2.74 16.84 -10.39
N GLU A 96 1.67 16.92 -11.20
CA GLU A 96 0.32 17.19 -10.70
C GLU A 96 -0.18 16.09 -9.77
N ILE A 97 0.19 14.84 -10.03
CA ILE A 97 -0.14 13.71 -9.12
C ILE A 97 0.61 13.88 -7.80
N CYS A 98 1.89 14.18 -7.83
CA CYS A 98 2.71 14.42 -6.65
C CYS A 98 2.20 15.61 -5.82
N ASP A 99 1.85 16.71 -6.47
CA ASP A 99 1.30 17.90 -5.81
C ASP A 99 -0.03 17.59 -5.12
N ALA A 100 -0.92 16.83 -5.77
CA ALA A 100 -2.19 16.43 -5.17
C ALA A 100 -2.00 15.54 -3.93
N ILE A 101 -1.05 14.60 -3.96
CA ILE A 101 -0.74 13.72 -2.84
C ILE A 101 -0.07 14.53 -1.71
N HIS A 102 0.87 15.42 -2.04
CA HIS A 102 1.53 16.29 -1.06
C HIS A 102 0.51 17.21 -0.37
N ALA A 103 -0.35 17.87 -1.13
CA ALA A 103 -1.41 18.70 -0.55
C ALA A 103 -2.34 17.90 0.38
N ALA A 104 -2.68 16.65 0.04
CA ALA A 104 -3.49 15.80 0.89
C ALA A 104 -2.75 15.39 2.18
N SER A 105 -1.45 15.14 2.12
CA SER A 105 -0.63 14.77 3.28
C SER A 105 -0.50 15.92 4.30
N GLU A 106 -0.45 17.16 3.85
CA GLU A 106 -0.42 18.34 4.71
C GLU A 106 -1.82 18.81 5.14
N GLY A 107 -2.86 18.35 4.44
CA GLY A 107 -4.25 18.75 4.64
C GLY A 107 -5.12 17.65 5.23
N SER A 108 -6.06 17.14 4.41
CA SER A 108 -7.15 16.24 4.84
C SER A 108 -6.67 14.87 5.35
N LEU A 109 -5.47 14.44 4.98
CA LEU A 109 -4.87 13.17 5.40
C LEU A 109 -3.65 13.36 6.29
N LYS A 110 -3.49 14.54 6.88
CA LYS A 110 -2.37 14.82 7.81
C LYS A 110 -2.32 13.80 8.95
N GLY A 111 -1.12 13.23 9.17
CA GLY A 111 -0.89 12.19 10.16
C GLY A 111 -1.36 10.78 9.74
N ILE A 112 -2.01 10.64 8.58
CA ILE A 112 -2.36 9.35 7.96
C ILE A 112 -1.47 9.09 6.75
N LEU A 113 -1.42 10.03 5.82
CA LEU A 113 -0.57 10.00 4.65
C LEU A 113 0.70 10.82 4.93
N ALA A 114 1.85 10.21 4.76
CA ALA A 114 3.13 10.90 4.70
C ALA A 114 3.62 10.99 3.24
N TYR A 115 4.57 11.89 3.01
CA TYR A 115 5.14 12.16 1.71
C TYR A 115 6.65 12.30 1.83
N THR A 116 7.42 11.72 0.91
CA THR A 116 8.86 11.86 0.90
C THR A 116 9.41 12.14 -0.50
N ARG A 117 10.50 12.90 -0.55
CA ARG A 117 11.36 13.15 -1.71
C ARG A 117 12.73 12.50 -1.55
N ASP A 118 12.96 11.87 -0.42
CA ASP A 118 14.22 11.19 -0.14
C ASP A 118 14.25 9.84 -0.83
N GLN A 119 15.44 9.43 -1.27
CA GLN A 119 15.68 8.11 -1.84
C GLN A 119 15.82 7.09 -0.71
N ILE A 120 14.69 6.62 -0.21
CA ILE A 120 14.61 5.72 0.94
C ILE A 120 14.44 4.26 0.54
N VAL A 121 14.73 3.38 1.50
CA VAL A 121 14.46 1.94 1.44
C VAL A 121 13.67 1.50 2.67
N SER A 122 13.18 0.26 2.66
CA SER A 122 12.32 -0.26 3.74
C SER A 122 12.88 -0.06 5.14
N GLN A 123 14.20 -0.22 5.34
CA GLN A 123 14.82 -0.11 6.66
C GLN A 123 14.71 1.29 7.28
N ASP A 124 14.63 2.34 6.46
CA ASP A 124 14.51 3.72 6.91
C ASP A 124 13.13 4.02 7.53
N LEU A 125 12.17 3.13 7.32
CA LEU A 125 10.78 3.33 7.71
C LEU A 125 10.30 2.45 8.86
N VAL A 126 11.20 1.64 9.44
CA VAL A 126 10.86 0.83 10.62
C VAL A 126 10.45 1.74 11.78
N GLY A 127 9.27 1.47 12.35
CA GLY A 127 8.69 2.28 13.42
C GLY A 127 7.96 3.54 12.94
N ASN A 128 7.79 3.75 11.64
CA ASN A 128 7.02 4.89 11.13
C ASN A 128 5.51 4.62 11.31
N PRO A 129 4.77 5.50 12.03
CA PRO A 129 3.36 5.28 12.36
C PRO A 129 2.38 5.56 11.22
N HIS A 130 2.84 6.13 10.09
CA HIS A 130 1.96 6.45 8.98
C HIS A 130 1.59 5.18 8.21
N PRO A 131 0.30 4.89 8.01
CA PRO A 131 -0.13 3.70 7.26
C PRO A 131 0.12 3.80 5.75
N SER A 132 0.51 4.96 5.25
CA SER A 132 0.90 5.17 3.85
C SER A 132 1.92 6.31 3.77
N ILE A 133 3.07 6.03 3.16
CA ILE A 133 4.16 6.98 2.96
C ILE A 133 4.45 7.01 1.47
N PHE A 134 3.97 8.04 0.78
CA PHE A 134 4.15 8.17 -0.66
C PHE A 134 5.58 8.54 -1.00
N ASP A 135 6.17 7.81 -1.94
CA ASP A 135 7.52 8.03 -2.43
C ASP A 135 7.46 8.68 -3.83
N GLU A 136 7.72 9.98 -3.86
CA GLU A 136 7.74 10.75 -5.11
C GLU A 136 8.78 10.23 -6.10
N THR A 137 9.94 9.80 -5.59
CA THR A 137 11.10 9.49 -6.42
C THR A 137 11.05 8.11 -7.05
N ALA A 138 10.20 7.23 -6.55
CA ALA A 138 10.13 5.83 -6.99
C ALA A 138 9.01 5.55 -8.02
N GLY A 139 8.10 6.50 -8.26
CA GLY A 139 7.03 6.33 -9.22
C GLY A 139 7.46 6.63 -10.66
N ILE A 140 6.68 6.15 -11.63
CA ILE A 140 6.91 6.40 -13.07
C ILE A 140 5.58 6.56 -13.81
N MET A 141 5.60 7.28 -14.92
CA MET A 141 4.49 7.35 -15.87
C MET A 141 4.92 6.79 -17.23
N LEU A 142 3.99 6.09 -17.88
CA LEU A 142 4.16 5.65 -19.26
C LEU A 142 3.58 6.68 -20.25
N ASP A 143 2.41 7.22 -19.93
CA ASP A 143 1.71 8.27 -20.63
C ASP A 143 0.91 9.11 -19.62
N ASP A 144 0.18 10.13 -20.07
CA ASP A 144 -0.59 11.03 -19.21
C ASP A 144 -1.77 10.40 -18.47
N ASN A 145 -2.10 9.13 -18.78
CA ASN A 145 -3.16 8.38 -18.14
C ASN A 145 -2.69 7.10 -17.43
N PHE A 146 -1.44 6.67 -17.60
CA PHE A 146 -0.97 5.39 -17.07
C PHE A 146 0.25 5.56 -16.19
N VAL A 147 0.05 5.34 -14.89
CA VAL A 147 1.03 5.65 -13.85
C VAL A 147 1.27 4.45 -12.93
N LYS A 148 2.50 4.33 -12.46
CA LYS A 148 2.92 3.49 -11.35
C LYS A 148 3.30 4.37 -10.17
N LEU A 149 2.67 4.14 -9.03
CA LEU A 149 2.88 4.88 -7.78
C LEU A 149 3.39 3.95 -6.70
N ILE A 150 4.32 4.43 -5.90
CA ILE A 150 4.95 3.68 -4.82
C ILE A 150 4.56 4.30 -3.48
N SER A 151 4.13 3.45 -2.56
CA SER A 151 3.82 3.87 -1.19
C SER A 151 4.30 2.82 -0.20
N TRP A 152 5.04 3.25 0.81
CA TRP A 152 5.59 2.43 1.87
C TRP A 152 4.65 2.37 3.08
N TYR A 153 4.79 1.34 3.88
CA TYR A 153 4.13 1.23 5.19
C TYR A 153 4.85 0.21 6.08
N ASP A 154 4.98 0.56 7.34
CA ASP A 154 5.34 -0.42 8.36
C ASP A 154 4.08 -1.25 8.65
N ASN A 155 4.10 -2.51 8.23
CA ASN A 155 2.92 -3.39 8.29
C ASN A 155 2.55 -3.80 9.71
N GLU A 156 3.43 -3.63 10.68
CA GLU A 156 3.20 -3.92 12.10
C GLU A 156 2.83 -2.62 12.86
N TRP A 157 3.72 -1.62 12.79
CA TRP A 157 3.57 -0.40 13.56
C TRP A 157 2.47 0.51 13.03
N GLY A 158 2.40 0.68 11.71
CA GLY A 158 1.36 1.50 11.07
C GLY A 158 -0.05 0.96 11.36
N TYR A 159 -0.26 -0.35 11.25
CA TYR A 159 -1.54 -0.98 11.57
C TYR A 159 -1.90 -0.82 13.05
N SER A 160 -0.96 -1.06 13.95
CA SER A 160 -1.19 -0.96 15.40
C SER A 160 -1.60 0.47 15.80
N ASN A 161 -0.94 1.48 15.24
CA ASN A 161 -1.32 2.89 15.44
C ASN A 161 -2.73 3.19 14.92
N MET A 162 -3.11 2.63 13.76
CA MET A 162 -4.45 2.84 13.20
C MET A 162 -5.56 2.18 14.04
N VAL A 163 -5.28 1.05 14.69
CA VAL A 163 -6.22 0.43 15.64
C VAL A 163 -6.48 1.36 16.83
N VAL A 164 -5.43 1.95 17.42
CA VAL A 164 -5.58 2.91 18.52
C VAL A 164 -6.38 4.14 18.07
N ARG A 165 -6.04 4.70 16.92
CA ARG A 165 -6.78 5.86 16.36
C ARG A 165 -8.24 5.54 16.07
N LEU A 166 -8.56 4.31 15.65
CA LEU A 166 -9.95 3.91 15.46
C LEU A 166 -10.71 3.90 16.78
N VAL A 167 -10.11 3.39 17.86
CA VAL A 167 -10.72 3.41 19.21
C VAL A 167 -10.96 4.86 19.66
N GLU A 168 -9.97 5.74 19.50
CA GLU A 168 -10.11 7.17 19.82
C GLU A 168 -11.24 7.84 19.00
N HIS A 169 -11.31 7.52 17.71
CA HIS A 169 -12.37 8.04 16.83
C HIS A 169 -13.75 7.59 17.30
N MET A 170 -13.93 6.31 17.60
CA MET A 170 -15.19 5.78 18.14
C MET A 170 -15.57 6.47 19.45
N ALA A 171 -14.65 6.61 20.39
CA ALA A 171 -14.88 7.27 21.67
C ALA A 171 -15.24 8.76 21.53
N ASN A 172 -14.83 9.43 20.43
CA ASN A 172 -15.18 10.81 20.16
C ASN A 172 -16.55 10.98 19.47
N ILE A 173 -17.06 9.95 18.82
CA ILE A 173 -18.41 9.95 18.21
C ILE A 173 -19.47 9.67 19.28
N ASP A 174 -19.15 8.86 20.26
CA ASP A 174 -20.07 8.46 21.33
C ASP A 174 -20.26 9.54 22.42
N LYS A 175 -19.58 10.69 22.31
CA LYS A 175 -19.74 11.86 23.18
C LYS A 175 -20.75 12.85 22.60
#